data_2657254e3366f7297de3e48d01823aa1
#
_entry.id   2657254e3366f7297de3e48d01823aa1
#
_cell.length_a   1.000
_cell.length_b   1.000
_cell.length_c   1.000
_cell.angle_alpha   90.00
_cell.angle_beta   90.00
_cell.angle_gamma   90.00
#
_symmetry.space_group_name_H-M   'P 1'
#
loop_
_entity.id
_entity.type
_entity.pdbx_description
1 polymer ?
#
loop_
_entity_poly.entity_id
_entity_poly.type
_entity_poly.pdbx_seq_one_letter_code
_entity_poly.pdbx_strand_id
1 'polypeptide(L)'
;LELSLVEAAYLLDRSRIRVLSEGGELDFPALFQRASSLERGFEFRYVVYKDLRERGYYVQPGRPDFRVYPRGGRPGKSPAEFYVLVISERMPLPLEDIMQPVRMAGQMRKRLMLAIVDEESDITFYEAREKSMSGLMEEMEEKGRATLLEDRVVLWNREASRRLHEIGFYGKPVGERLQLSLVESAYLLDRGLLSLMDRSGKELDRESFAARARQIEADKLLSRSVHQG
;
A
#
# COMPACT_ATOMS: atom_id res chain seq x y z
N LEU A 1 12.61 -35.40 9.54
CA LEU A 1 11.76 -34.35 8.97
C LEU A 1 11.46 -33.36 10.09
N GLU A 2 11.76 -32.09 9.90
CA GLU A 2 11.43 -31.01 10.84
C GLU A 2 10.18 -30.29 10.33
N LEU A 3 9.23 -30.02 11.21
CA LEU A 3 8.01 -29.29 10.91
C LEU A 3 8.02 -27.97 11.70
N SER A 4 7.57 -26.90 11.08
CA SER A 4 7.25 -25.67 11.79
C SER A 4 6.00 -25.83 12.66
N LEU A 5 5.80 -24.94 13.62
CA LEU A 5 4.61 -24.99 14.49
C LEU A 5 3.31 -24.90 13.70
N VAL A 6 3.26 -24.08 12.64
CA VAL A 6 2.06 -23.95 11.81
C VAL A 6 1.77 -25.20 10.99
N GLU A 7 2.79 -25.88 10.49
CA GLU A 7 2.64 -27.17 9.80
C GLU A 7 2.19 -28.28 10.77
N ALA A 8 2.80 -28.32 11.97
CA ALA A 8 2.43 -29.28 12.99
C ALA A 8 0.97 -29.08 13.44
N ALA A 9 0.56 -27.84 13.70
CA ALA A 9 -0.81 -27.52 14.07
C ALA A 9 -1.81 -27.93 12.97
N TYR A 10 -1.51 -27.62 11.71
CA TYR A 10 -2.37 -28.01 10.58
C TYR A 10 -2.51 -29.53 10.42
N LEU A 11 -1.40 -30.27 10.56
CA LEU A 11 -1.42 -31.72 10.44
C LEU A 11 -2.12 -32.39 11.63
N LEU A 12 -1.99 -31.83 12.82
CA LEU A 12 -2.70 -32.30 14.01
C LEU A 12 -4.21 -32.01 13.89
N ASP A 13 -4.63 -30.84 13.46
CA ASP A 13 -6.04 -30.47 13.17
C ASP A 13 -6.68 -31.47 12.18
N ARG A 14 -5.90 -31.97 11.23
CA ARG A 14 -6.32 -32.98 10.25
C ARG A 14 -6.11 -34.44 10.71
N SER A 15 -5.74 -34.67 11.97
CA SER A 15 -5.46 -36.01 12.54
C SER A 15 -4.43 -36.80 11.72
N ARG A 16 -3.45 -36.12 11.12
CA ARG A 16 -2.39 -36.74 10.31
C ARG A 16 -1.14 -37.08 11.12
N ILE A 17 -0.97 -36.43 12.26
CA ILE A 17 0.14 -36.64 13.19
C ILE A 17 -0.38 -36.66 14.62
N ARG A 18 0.42 -37.17 15.54
CA ARG A 18 0.28 -36.97 16.98
C ARG A 18 1.48 -36.15 17.46
N VAL A 19 1.26 -35.25 18.37
CA VAL A 19 2.31 -34.39 18.92
C VAL A 19 2.53 -34.79 20.38
N LEU A 20 3.77 -35.09 20.69
CA LEU A 20 4.18 -35.50 22.05
C LEU A 20 5.00 -34.36 22.67
N SER A 21 4.80 -34.14 23.94
CA SER A 21 5.55 -33.19 24.78
C SER A 21 5.97 -33.93 26.06
N GLU A 22 6.82 -33.30 26.89
CA GLU A 22 7.24 -33.87 28.19
C GLU A 22 6.05 -34.20 29.12
N GLY A 23 4.91 -33.54 28.95
CA GLY A 23 3.66 -33.76 29.70
C GLY A 23 2.68 -34.75 29.07
N GLY A 24 3.04 -35.41 27.97
CA GLY A 24 2.19 -36.34 27.25
C GLY A 24 1.80 -35.92 25.84
N GLU A 25 0.71 -36.49 25.32
CA GLU A 25 0.18 -36.14 24.00
C GLU A 25 -0.59 -34.80 24.05
N LEU A 26 -0.27 -33.93 23.11
CA LEU A 26 -0.97 -32.62 22.97
C LEU A 26 -2.11 -32.75 21.96
N ASP A 27 -3.27 -32.27 22.35
CA ASP A 27 -4.38 -32.03 21.43
C ASP A 27 -4.19 -30.70 20.66
N PHE A 28 -5.07 -30.45 19.70
CA PHE A 28 -4.99 -29.24 18.89
C PHE A 28 -5.09 -27.93 19.72
N PRO A 29 -6.06 -27.76 20.65
CA PRO A 29 -6.14 -26.55 21.48
C PRO A 29 -4.86 -26.31 22.31
N ALA A 30 -4.30 -27.34 22.91
CA ALA A 30 -3.08 -27.23 23.72
C ALA A 30 -1.86 -26.87 22.87
N LEU A 31 -1.70 -27.48 21.70
CA LEU A 31 -0.64 -27.12 20.76
C LEU A 31 -0.81 -25.70 20.25
N PHE A 32 -2.03 -25.30 19.88
CA PHE A 32 -2.35 -23.97 19.37
C PHE A 32 -2.05 -22.89 20.40
N GLN A 33 -2.48 -23.05 21.63
CA GLN A 33 -2.20 -22.13 22.72
C GLN A 33 -0.69 -22.00 22.97
N ARG A 34 0.04 -23.11 23.00
CA ARG A 34 1.49 -23.12 23.17
C ARG A 34 2.20 -22.42 22.01
N ALA A 35 1.79 -22.69 20.78
CA ALA A 35 2.35 -22.05 19.59
C ALA A 35 2.10 -20.53 19.58
N SER A 36 0.90 -20.08 19.94
CA SER A 36 0.57 -18.65 20.06
C SER A 36 1.37 -17.93 21.14
N SER A 37 1.78 -18.65 22.21
CA SER A 37 2.66 -18.08 23.24
C SER A 37 4.13 -17.99 22.79
N LEU A 38 4.57 -18.85 21.88
CA LEU A 38 5.95 -18.90 21.37
C LEU A 38 6.17 -17.99 20.16
N GLU A 39 5.17 -17.85 19.32
CA GLU A 39 5.25 -17.09 18.08
C GLU A 39 4.16 -16.01 18.02
N ARG A 40 4.55 -14.75 18.08
CA ARG A 40 3.61 -13.62 17.96
C ARG A 40 2.86 -13.67 16.63
N GLY A 41 1.52 -13.58 16.67
CA GLY A 41 0.66 -13.61 15.48
C GLY A 41 0.56 -15.01 14.86
N PHE A 42 0.85 -16.06 15.63
CA PHE A 42 0.72 -17.45 15.18
C PHE A 42 -0.69 -17.75 14.69
N GLU A 43 -1.71 -17.27 15.38
CA GLU A 43 -3.13 -17.45 15.06
C GLU A 43 -3.45 -16.98 13.64
N PHE A 44 -2.99 -15.81 13.26
CA PHE A 44 -3.23 -15.24 11.92
C PHE A 44 -2.48 -16.05 10.85
N ARG A 45 -1.23 -16.43 11.14
CA ARG A 45 -0.45 -17.28 10.23
C ARG A 45 -1.08 -18.66 10.05
N TYR A 46 -1.64 -19.22 11.11
CA TYR A 46 -2.34 -20.51 11.03
C TYR A 46 -3.58 -20.42 10.14
N VAL A 47 -4.41 -19.39 10.31
CA VAL A 47 -5.62 -19.17 9.49
C VAL A 47 -5.27 -19.05 8.01
N VAL A 48 -4.28 -18.22 7.68
CA VAL A 48 -3.81 -18.04 6.29
C VAL A 48 -3.18 -19.33 5.74
N TYR A 49 -2.36 -20.03 6.53
CA TYR A 49 -1.77 -21.30 6.12
C TYR A 49 -2.83 -22.32 5.77
N LYS A 50 -3.82 -22.49 6.66
CA LYS A 50 -4.94 -23.41 6.49
C LYS A 50 -5.73 -23.10 5.23
N ASP A 51 -6.14 -21.85 5.02
CA ASP A 51 -6.88 -21.41 3.84
C ASP A 51 -6.13 -21.73 2.53
N LEU A 52 -4.84 -21.38 2.45
CA LEU A 52 -4.03 -21.64 1.25
C LEU A 52 -3.87 -23.15 0.99
N ARG A 53 -3.71 -23.95 2.05
CA ARG A 53 -3.63 -25.42 1.95
C ARG A 53 -4.95 -26.04 1.48
N GLU A 54 -6.08 -25.53 1.96
CA GLU A 54 -7.42 -26.00 1.57
C GLU A 54 -7.77 -25.61 0.13
N ARG A 55 -7.24 -24.50 -0.36
CA ARG A 55 -7.29 -24.12 -1.79
C ARG A 55 -6.39 -24.98 -2.68
N GLY A 56 -5.61 -25.90 -2.11
CA GLY A 56 -4.78 -26.83 -2.87
C GLY A 56 -3.37 -26.33 -3.22
N TYR A 57 -2.92 -25.22 -2.62
CA TYR A 57 -1.55 -24.77 -2.78
C TYR A 57 -0.57 -25.58 -1.93
N TYR A 58 0.65 -25.72 -2.41
CA TYR A 58 1.76 -26.14 -1.56
C TYR A 58 2.34 -24.88 -0.89
N VAL A 59 2.30 -24.87 0.44
CA VAL A 59 2.74 -23.74 1.26
C VAL A 59 3.91 -24.15 2.11
N GLN A 60 5.00 -23.40 2.06
CA GLN A 60 6.19 -23.61 2.88
C GLN A 60 6.40 -22.39 3.78
N PRO A 61 6.48 -22.57 5.10
CA PRO A 61 6.88 -21.51 6.02
C PRO A 61 8.25 -20.94 5.67
N GLY A 62 8.41 -19.63 5.83
CA GLY A 62 9.65 -18.93 5.51
C GLY A 62 9.47 -17.42 5.57
N ARG A 63 10.43 -16.67 5.06
CA ARG A 63 10.33 -15.21 5.04
C ARG A 63 9.66 -14.74 3.75
N PRO A 64 8.71 -13.74 3.84
CA PRO A 64 8.27 -13.06 5.07
C PRO A 64 7.50 -13.98 6.03
N ASP A 65 6.47 -14.70 5.59
CA ASP A 65 5.76 -15.73 6.35
C ASP A 65 5.66 -17.02 5.57
N PHE A 66 5.23 -16.98 4.30
CA PHE A 66 5.06 -18.17 3.47
C PHE A 66 5.63 -17.99 2.08
N ARG A 67 6.10 -19.11 1.53
CA ARG A 67 6.36 -19.32 0.10
C ARG A 67 5.27 -20.24 -0.44
N VAL A 68 4.59 -19.76 -1.48
CA VAL A 68 3.49 -20.51 -2.08
C VAL A 68 3.88 -20.94 -3.48
N TYR A 69 3.64 -22.20 -3.77
CA TYR A 69 3.99 -22.85 -5.02
C TYR A 69 2.74 -23.02 -5.89
N PRO A 70 2.88 -22.99 -7.23
CA PRO A 70 1.75 -23.18 -8.12
C PRO A 70 1.07 -24.53 -7.87
N ARG A 71 -0.18 -24.66 -8.25
CA ARG A 71 -0.91 -25.93 -8.14
C ARG A 71 -0.17 -27.03 -8.86
N GLY A 72 0.10 -28.15 -8.15
CA GLY A 72 0.93 -29.25 -8.63
C GLY A 72 2.45 -29.02 -8.51
N GLY A 73 2.88 -27.79 -8.19
CA GLY A 73 4.29 -27.49 -7.91
C GLY A 73 4.72 -27.92 -6.52
N ARG A 74 6.02 -28.12 -6.32
CA ARG A 74 6.61 -28.53 -5.02
C ARG A 74 7.98 -27.86 -4.84
N PRO A 75 8.41 -27.61 -3.59
CA PRO A 75 9.78 -27.20 -3.29
C PRO A 75 10.79 -28.16 -3.94
N GLY A 76 11.85 -27.62 -4.51
CA GLY A 76 12.89 -28.37 -5.20
C GLY A 76 12.54 -28.83 -6.64
N LYS A 77 11.26 -28.79 -7.04
CA LYS A 77 10.81 -29.10 -8.41
C LYS A 77 10.32 -27.91 -9.18
N SER A 78 9.72 -26.94 -8.48
CA SER A 78 9.19 -25.71 -9.07
C SER A 78 9.65 -24.51 -8.26
N PRO A 79 9.85 -23.34 -8.87
CA PRO A 79 10.04 -22.11 -8.12
C PRO A 79 8.74 -21.73 -7.40
N ALA A 80 8.85 -21.00 -6.28
CA ALA A 80 7.69 -20.40 -5.64
C ALA A 80 7.01 -19.42 -6.62
N GLU A 81 5.69 -19.38 -6.61
CA GLU A 81 4.90 -18.47 -7.43
C GLU A 81 4.83 -17.08 -6.79
N PHE A 82 4.54 -17.06 -5.50
CA PHE A 82 4.47 -15.83 -4.73
C PHE A 82 4.87 -16.04 -3.27
N TYR A 83 5.19 -14.94 -2.61
CA TYR A 83 5.40 -14.87 -1.18
C TYR A 83 4.18 -14.29 -0.50
N VAL A 84 3.95 -14.63 0.76
CA VAL A 84 2.84 -14.11 1.55
C VAL A 84 3.40 -13.46 2.81
N LEU A 85 2.95 -12.23 3.05
CA LEU A 85 3.08 -11.53 4.33
C LEU A 85 1.71 -11.50 5.00
N VAL A 86 1.62 -12.04 6.21
CA VAL A 86 0.38 -12.08 6.99
C VAL A 86 0.29 -10.82 7.86
N ILE A 87 -0.83 -10.15 7.78
CA ILE A 87 -1.10 -8.90 8.50
C ILE A 87 -2.42 -9.05 9.24
N SER A 88 -2.43 -8.69 10.53
CA SER A 88 -3.68 -8.54 11.28
C SER A 88 -4.20 -7.12 11.14
N GLU A 89 -5.47 -6.94 10.85
CA GLU A 89 -6.11 -5.63 10.78
C GLU A 89 -6.01 -4.87 12.11
N ARG A 90 -5.95 -5.58 13.23
CA ARG A 90 -5.86 -4.99 14.58
C ARG A 90 -4.47 -4.44 14.95
N MET A 91 -3.45 -4.81 14.21
CA MET A 91 -2.08 -4.44 14.56
C MET A 91 -1.56 -3.35 13.63
N PRO A 92 -1.14 -2.19 14.16
CA PRO A 92 -0.48 -1.20 13.34
C PRO A 92 0.79 -1.80 12.74
N LEU A 93 0.92 -1.69 11.43
CA LEU A 93 2.07 -2.18 10.69
C LEU A 93 2.87 -0.96 10.19
N PRO A 94 4.11 -0.78 10.63
CA PRO A 94 4.99 0.24 10.08
C PRO A 94 5.18 0.04 8.58
N LEU A 95 5.23 1.13 7.82
CA LEU A 95 5.39 1.06 6.36
C LEU A 95 6.65 0.27 5.95
N GLU A 96 7.74 0.38 6.71
CA GLU A 96 8.98 -0.32 6.42
C GLU A 96 8.84 -1.86 6.51
N ASP A 97 7.97 -2.34 7.39
CA ASP A 97 7.69 -3.78 7.53
C ASP A 97 6.96 -4.35 6.31
N ILE A 98 6.29 -3.50 5.52
CA ILE A 98 5.72 -3.85 4.21
C ILE A 98 6.78 -3.68 3.12
N MET A 99 7.52 -2.58 3.14
CA MET A 99 8.45 -2.23 2.06
C MET A 99 9.62 -3.19 1.95
N GLN A 100 10.12 -3.70 3.07
CA GLN A 100 11.21 -4.68 3.07
C GLN A 100 10.81 -5.99 2.35
N PRO A 101 9.70 -6.66 2.68
CA PRO A 101 9.19 -7.81 1.91
C PRO A 101 8.90 -7.50 0.43
N VAL A 102 8.38 -6.31 0.11
CA VAL A 102 8.13 -5.89 -1.28
C VAL A 102 9.43 -5.84 -2.07
N ARG A 103 10.46 -5.19 -1.54
CA ARG A 103 11.80 -5.12 -2.17
C ARG A 103 12.42 -6.50 -2.32
N MET A 104 12.33 -7.33 -1.28
CA MET A 104 12.83 -8.72 -1.32
C MET A 104 12.15 -9.54 -2.42
N ALA A 105 10.82 -9.49 -2.51
CA ALA A 105 10.08 -10.19 -3.55
C ALA A 105 10.45 -9.68 -4.95
N GLY A 106 10.57 -8.35 -5.13
CA GLY A 106 10.99 -7.73 -6.38
C GLY A 106 12.39 -8.19 -6.84
N GLN A 107 13.38 -8.21 -5.93
CA GLN A 107 14.72 -8.72 -6.21
C GLN A 107 14.72 -10.18 -6.65
N MET A 108 13.87 -10.99 -6.08
CA MET A 108 13.70 -12.41 -6.44
C MET A 108 12.78 -12.63 -7.64
N ARG A 109 12.25 -11.55 -8.25
CA ARG A 109 11.27 -11.60 -9.35
C ARG A 109 10.04 -12.44 -8.97
N LYS A 110 9.55 -12.25 -7.74
CA LYS A 110 8.37 -12.91 -7.19
C LYS A 110 7.30 -11.89 -6.87
N ARG A 111 6.06 -12.35 -6.86
CA ARG A 111 4.92 -11.56 -6.40
C ARG A 111 4.88 -11.60 -4.87
N LEU A 112 4.54 -10.49 -4.24
CA LEU A 112 4.21 -10.46 -2.82
C LEU A 112 2.69 -10.32 -2.67
N MET A 113 2.10 -11.22 -1.89
CA MET A 113 0.71 -11.14 -1.48
C MET A 113 0.66 -10.73 -0.02
N LEU A 114 -0.11 -9.70 0.29
CA LEU A 114 -0.49 -9.33 1.65
C LEU A 114 -1.76 -10.11 1.98
N ALA A 115 -1.72 -10.93 3.02
CA ALA A 115 -2.89 -11.63 3.56
C ALA A 115 -3.36 -10.87 4.79
N ILE A 116 -4.40 -10.07 4.66
CA ILE A 116 -4.97 -9.28 5.75
C ILE A 116 -6.07 -10.10 6.41
N VAL A 117 -5.90 -10.36 7.70
CA VAL A 117 -6.86 -11.13 8.51
C VAL A 117 -7.62 -10.16 9.40
N ASP A 118 -8.94 -10.14 9.28
CA ASP A 118 -9.83 -9.31 10.08
C ASP A 118 -10.24 -9.96 11.43
N GLU A 119 -11.19 -9.35 12.12
CA GLU A 119 -11.67 -9.81 13.42
C GLU A 119 -12.47 -11.11 13.36
N GLU A 120 -13.17 -11.36 12.26
CA GLU A 120 -13.94 -12.57 12.00
C GLU A 120 -13.06 -13.72 11.47
N SER A 121 -11.76 -13.50 11.31
CA SER A 121 -10.80 -14.41 10.68
C SER A 121 -10.99 -14.59 9.17
N ASP A 122 -11.67 -13.65 8.52
CA ASP A 122 -11.75 -13.58 7.08
C ASP A 122 -10.43 -13.05 6.50
N ILE A 123 -10.05 -13.56 5.32
CA ILE A 123 -8.78 -13.23 4.71
C ILE A 123 -8.99 -12.49 3.39
N THR A 124 -8.44 -11.29 3.31
CA THR A 124 -8.36 -10.55 2.05
C THR A 124 -6.93 -10.54 1.53
N PHE A 125 -6.75 -10.93 0.25
CA PHE A 125 -5.44 -10.96 -0.39
C PHE A 125 -5.25 -9.77 -1.32
N TYR A 126 -4.12 -9.04 -1.15
CA TYR A 126 -3.69 -7.97 -2.04
C TYR A 126 -2.31 -8.26 -2.62
N GLU A 127 -2.11 -7.97 -3.89
CA GLU A 127 -0.77 -8.00 -4.47
C GLU A 127 -0.06 -6.67 -4.19
N ALA A 128 1.10 -6.73 -3.55
CA ALA A 128 1.95 -5.57 -3.28
C ALA A 128 3.20 -5.59 -4.18
N ARG A 129 3.47 -4.47 -4.83
CA ARG A 129 4.67 -4.29 -5.64
C ARG A 129 5.14 -2.84 -5.59
N GLU A 130 6.44 -2.65 -5.62
CA GLU A 130 7.02 -1.34 -5.83
C GLU A 130 6.86 -0.96 -7.32
N LYS A 131 6.24 0.19 -7.55
CA LYS A 131 6.15 0.77 -8.88
C LYS A 131 6.87 2.11 -8.86
N SER A 132 7.91 2.23 -9.65
CA SER A 132 8.49 3.54 -9.93
C SER A 132 7.47 4.35 -10.71
N MET A 133 7.03 5.46 -10.11
CA MET A 133 6.18 6.45 -10.77
C MET A 133 7.06 7.54 -11.43
N SER A 134 8.23 7.17 -11.94
CA SER A 134 9.01 8.04 -12.79
C SER A 134 8.37 8.11 -14.17
N GLY A 135 7.52 9.12 -14.37
CA GLY A 135 7.14 9.54 -15.72
C GLY A 135 8.32 10.27 -16.34
N LEU A 136 8.56 10.08 -17.64
CA LEU A 136 9.32 11.03 -18.42
C LEU A 136 8.50 12.32 -18.46
N MET A 137 8.89 13.30 -17.63
CA MET A 137 8.37 14.65 -17.82
C MET A 137 9.16 15.27 -18.98
N GLU A 138 8.48 15.47 -20.11
CA GLU A 138 9.01 16.31 -21.15
C GLU A 138 9.25 17.71 -20.56
N GLU A 139 10.41 18.27 -20.75
CA GLU A 139 10.74 19.63 -20.34
C GLU A 139 9.79 20.59 -21.08
N MET A 140 9.07 21.40 -20.32
CA MET A 140 8.30 22.49 -20.90
C MET A 140 9.25 23.65 -21.17
N GLU A 141 9.31 24.11 -22.43
CA GLU A 141 10.11 25.27 -22.82
C GLU A 141 9.65 26.56 -22.12
N GLU A 142 8.36 26.67 -21.82
CA GLU A 142 7.78 27.82 -21.12
C GLU A 142 6.97 27.39 -19.90
N LYS A 143 7.17 28.10 -18.78
CA LYS A 143 6.38 27.91 -17.56
C LYS A 143 4.91 28.30 -17.80
N GLY A 144 4.00 27.48 -17.32
CA GLY A 144 2.60 27.84 -17.31
C GLY A 144 2.33 28.99 -16.34
N ARG A 145 1.64 30.06 -16.78
CA ARG A 145 1.21 31.14 -15.89
C ARG A 145 -0.19 30.87 -15.35
N ALA A 146 -0.29 30.77 -14.04
CA ALA A 146 -1.55 30.51 -13.36
C ALA A 146 -1.86 31.55 -12.29
N THR A 147 -3.12 31.64 -11.93
CA THR A 147 -3.61 32.59 -10.92
C THR A 147 -4.27 31.83 -9.77
N LEU A 148 -3.87 32.14 -8.55
CA LEU A 148 -4.54 31.68 -7.34
C LEU A 148 -5.85 32.47 -7.17
N LEU A 149 -6.95 31.78 -7.26
CA LEU A 149 -8.28 32.28 -6.90
C LEU A 149 -8.59 31.91 -5.44
N GLU A 150 -9.87 31.92 -5.04
CA GLU A 150 -10.26 31.70 -3.64
C GLU A 150 -9.74 30.36 -3.09
N ASP A 151 -10.00 29.26 -3.79
CA ASP A 151 -9.75 27.92 -3.33
C ASP A 151 -9.12 27.00 -4.40
N ARG A 152 -8.71 27.58 -5.51
CA ARG A 152 -8.20 26.87 -6.68
C ARG A 152 -7.21 27.71 -7.46
N VAL A 153 -6.43 27.06 -8.28
CA VAL A 153 -5.51 27.71 -9.20
C VAL A 153 -5.99 27.51 -10.63
N VAL A 154 -5.98 28.58 -11.43
CA VAL A 154 -6.44 28.51 -12.82
C VAL A 154 -5.30 28.90 -13.75
N LEU A 155 -4.98 28.01 -14.67
CA LEU A 155 -4.08 28.24 -15.78
C LEU A 155 -4.90 28.72 -16.99
N TRP A 156 -4.60 29.91 -17.47
CA TRP A 156 -5.41 30.60 -18.50
C TRP A 156 -4.95 30.33 -19.91
N ASN A 157 -3.67 30.03 -20.11
CA ASN A 157 -3.12 29.79 -21.43
C ASN A 157 -3.56 28.38 -21.91
N ARG A 158 -4.22 28.36 -23.08
CA ARG A 158 -4.77 27.12 -23.69
C ARG A 158 -3.69 26.08 -23.95
N GLU A 159 -2.57 26.49 -24.52
CA GLU A 159 -1.50 25.56 -24.90
C GLU A 159 -0.80 24.97 -23.68
N ALA A 160 -0.44 25.81 -22.71
CA ALA A 160 0.14 25.35 -21.44
C ALA A 160 -0.86 24.46 -20.66
N SER A 161 -2.16 24.78 -20.70
CA SER A 161 -3.22 23.96 -20.08
C SER A 161 -3.29 22.57 -20.69
N ARG A 162 -3.33 22.50 -22.03
CA ARG A 162 -3.33 21.23 -22.75
C ARG A 162 -2.07 20.43 -22.46
N ARG A 163 -0.91 21.06 -22.56
CA ARG A 163 0.39 20.40 -22.39
C ARG A 163 0.58 19.83 -20.97
N LEU A 164 0.26 20.60 -19.93
CA LEU A 164 0.29 20.10 -18.55
C LEU A 164 -0.67 18.91 -18.33
N HIS A 165 -1.85 18.99 -18.92
CA HIS A 165 -2.82 17.89 -18.82
C HIS A 165 -2.33 16.64 -19.57
N GLU A 166 -1.75 16.76 -20.75
CA GLU A 166 -1.22 15.64 -21.54
C GLU A 166 0.02 14.99 -20.90
N ILE A 167 0.92 15.78 -20.31
CA ILE A 167 2.16 15.28 -19.69
C ILE A 167 1.89 14.45 -18.43
N GLY A 168 0.94 14.84 -17.59
CA GLY A 168 0.76 14.20 -16.30
C GLY A 168 -0.67 14.14 -15.79
N PHE A 169 -1.65 14.40 -16.66
CA PHE A 169 -3.08 14.48 -16.30
C PHE A 169 -3.36 15.47 -15.16
N TYR A 170 -2.50 16.50 -15.03
CA TYR A 170 -2.70 17.52 -14.02
C TYR A 170 -3.98 18.29 -14.25
N GLY A 171 -4.67 18.59 -13.17
CA GLY A 171 -5.83 19.45 -13.13
C GLY A 171 -7.07 18.92 -13.86
N LYS A 172 -8.12 19.71 -13.77
CA LYS A 172 -9.40 19.47 -14.45
C LYS A 172 -9.56 20.47 -15.59
N PRO A 173 -9.70 20.00 -16.84
CA PRO A 173 -10.03 20.89 -17.96
C PRO A 173 -11.40 21.55 -17.77
N VAL A 174 -11.46 22.87 -17.91
CA VAL A 174 -12.69 23.67 -17.86
C VAL A 174 -12.69 24.62 -19.06
N GLY A 175 -13.30 24.19 -20.15
CA GLY A 175 -13.18 24.88 -21.44
C GLY A 175 -11.74 24.85 -21.94
N GLU A 176 -11.17 26.00 -22.25
CA GLU A 176 -9.78 26.15 -22.71
C GLU A 176 -8.77 26.37 -21.56
N ARG A 177 -9.22 26.27 -20.32
CA ARG A 177 -8.44 26.53 -19.11
C ARG A 177 -8.20 25.24 -18.35
N LEU A 178 -7.18 25.25 -17.50
CA LEU A 178 -6.91 24.13 -16.59
C LEU A 178 -7.08 24.59 -15.15
N GLN A 179 -7.96 23.93 -14.42
CA GLN A 179 -8.13 24.16 -12.99
C GLN A 179 -7.28 23.16 -12.22
N LEU A 180 -6.32 23.67 -11.45
CA LEU A 180 -5.43 22.88 -10.61
C LEU A 180 -5.89 22.91 -9.15
N SER A 181 -5.69 21.82 -8.43
CA SER A 181 -5.78 21.82 -6.97
C SER A 181 -4.59 22.54 -6.35
N LEU A 182 -4.69 22.88 -5.06
CA LEU A 182 -3.58 23.52 -4.33
C LEU A 182 -2.35 22.59 -4.27
N VAL A 183 -2.55 21.28 -4.13
CA VAL A 183 -1.47 20.28 -4.07
C VAL A 183 -0.76 20.15 -5.42
N GLU A 184 -1.50 20.04 -6.53
CA GLU A 184 -0.91 20.00 -7.88
C GLU A 184 -0.15 21.28 -8.18
N SER A 185 -0.70 22.44 -7.77
CA SER A 185 -0.06 23.72 -7.96
C SER A 185 1.25 23.85 -7.18
N ALA A 186 1.28 23.37 -5.93
CA ALA A 186 2.49 23.32 -5.12
C ALA A 186 3.58 22.47 -5.79
N TYR A 187 3.19 21.29 -6.26
CA TYR A 187 4.11 20.39 -6.94
C TYR A 187 4.66 20.98 -8.25
N LEU A 188 3.80 21.55 -9.10
CA LEU A 188 4.21 22.14 -10.38
C LEU A 188 5.07 23.38 -10.19
N LEU A 189 4.81 24.17 -9.13
CA LEU A 189 5.62 25.32 -8.74
C LEU A 189 7.02 24.87 -8.27
N ASP A 190 7.08 23.83 -7.45
CA ASP A 190 8.34 23.23 -6.97
C ASP A 190 9.19 22.66 -8.12
N ARG A 191 8.54 22.11 -9.12
CA ARG A 191 9.20 21.58 -10.34
C ARG A 191 9.57 22.67 -11.35
N GLY A 192 9.22 23.91 -11.09
CA GLY A 192 9.50 25.04 -11.98
C GLY A 192 8.69 25.04 -13.28
N LEU A 193 7.60 24.26 -13.33
CA LEU A 193 6.71 24.14 -14.50
C LEU A 193 5.57 25.17 -14.48
N LEU A 194 5.34 25.80 -13.33
CA LEU A 194 4.32 26.79 -13.11
C LEU A 194 4.92 28.06 -12.52
N SER A 195 4.47 29.24 -12.99
CA SER A 195 4.59 30.50 -12.26
C SER A 195 3.21 30.89 -11.77
N LEU A 196 3.10 31.27 -10.51
CA LEU A 196 1.84 31.52 -9.84
C LEU A 196 1.70 32.99 -9.44
N MET A 197 0.59 33.59 -9.79
CA MET A 197 0.23 34.95 -9.42
C MET A 197 -0.94 34.94 -8.44
N ASP A 198 -1.00 35.96 -7.59
CA ASP A 198 -2.21 36.23 -6.83
C ASP A 198 -3.19 37.08 -7.69
N ARG A 199 -4.38 37.42 -7.15
CA ARG A 199 -5.38 38.23 -7.84
C ARG A 199 -4.91 39.66 -8.17
N SER A 200 -3.90 40.17 -7.46
CA SER A 200 -3.33 41.49 -7.72
C SER A 200 -2.25 41.46 -8.81
N GLY A 201 -1.90 40.26 -9.31
CA GLY A 201 -0.82 40.06 -10.28
C GLY A 201 0.56 39.97 -9.64
N LYS A 202 0.64 39.87 -8.32
CA LYS A 202 1.91 39.63 -7.62
C LYS A 202 2.31 38.18 -7.72
N GLU A 203 3.55 37.91 -8.10
CA GLU A 203 4.09 36.56 -8.16
C GLU A 203 4.22 35.97 -6.75
N LEU A 204 3.78 34.70 -6.62
CA LEU A 204 3.86 33.94 -5.40
C LEU A 204 4.99 32.91 -5.52
N ASP A 205 5.95 33.02 -4.63
CA ASP A 205 6.95 31.98 -4.45
C ASP A 205 6.37 30.79 -3.67
N ARG A 206 7.18 29.72 -3.53
CA ARG A 206 6.78 28.49 -2.86
C ARG A 206 6.31 28.71 -1.42
N GLU A 207 7.03 29.55 -0.66
CA GLU A 207 6.73 29.76 0.76
C GLU A 207 5.44 30.55 0.94
N SER A 208 5.30 31.64 0.19
CA SER A 208 4.09 32.48 0.18
C SER A 208 2.86 31.70 -0.28
N PHE A 209 3.01 30.85 -1.29
CA PHE A 209 1.92 29.98 -1.74
C PHE A 209 1.56 28.94 -0.69
N ALA A 210 2.54 28.24 -0.08
CA ALA A 210 2.29 27.24 0.95
C ALA A 210 1.60 27.84 2.19
N ALA A 211 1.96 29.05 2.59
CA ALA A 211 1.28 29.75 3.68
C ALA A 211 -0.18 30.03 3.34
N ARG A 212 -0.47 30.54 2.14
CA ARG A 212 -1.85 30.80 1.68
C ARG A 212 -2.67 29.52 1.52
N ALA A 213 -2.08 28.46 0.98
CA ALA A 213 -2.75 27.17 0.81
C ALA A 213 -3.20 26.60 2.16
N ARG A 214 -2.35 26.66 3.20
CA ARG A 214 -2.71 26.24 4.57
C ARG A 214 -3.87 27.06 5.14
N GLN A 215 -3.88 28.39 4.91
CA GLN A 215 -4.97 29.25 5.36
C GLN A 215 -6.29 28.88 4.68
N ILE A 216 -6.28 28.68 3.36
CA ILE A 216 -7.46 28.28 2.59
C ILE A 216 -8.01 26.92 3.08
N GLU A 217 -7.16 25.95 3.38
CA GLU A 217 -7.59 24.66 3.91
C GLU A 217 -8.18 24.77 5.32
N ALA A 218 -7.58 25.60 6.18
CA ALA A 218 -8.11 25.86 7.52
C ALA A 218 -9.49 26.51 7.46
N ASP A 219 -9.68 27.52 6.61
CA ASP A 219 -10.96 28.21 6.42
C ASP A 219 -12.04 27.25 5.87
N LYS A 220 -11.69 26.32 4.98
CA LYS A 220 -12.59 25.27 4.49
C LYS A 220 -13.04 24.29 5.60
N LEU A 221 -12.15 23.92 6.51
CA LEU A 221 -12.49 23.08 7.64
C LEU A 221 -13.46 23.77 8.60
N LEU A 222 -13.22 25.05 8.90
CA LEU A 222 -14.10 25.86 9.75
C LEU A 222 -15.48 26.03 9.13
N SER A 223 -15.57 26.30 7.83
CA SER A 223 -16.87 26.46 7.14
C SER A 223 -17.70 25.17 7.11
N ARG A 224 -17.06 24.01 7.04
CA ARG A 224 -17.75 22.70 7.10
C ARG A 224 -18.27 22.38 8.49
N SER A 225 -17.57 22.76 9.56
CA SER A 225 -18.02 22.54 10.94
C SER A 225 -19.22 23.38 11.33
N VAL A 226 -19.38 24.57 10.75
CA VAL A 226 -20.52 25.47 11.00
C VAL A 226 -21.80 25.00 10.31
N HIS A 227 -21.72 24.21 9.24
CA HIS A 227 -22.90 23.70 8.50
C HIS A 227 -23.41 22.35 8.99
N GLN A 228 -22.74 21.74 9.97
CA GLN A 228 -23.12 20.44 10.57
C GLN A 228 -23.63 20.58 12.02
N GLY A 229 -23.75 21.75 12.57
CA GLY A 229 -24.34 22.11 13.86
C GLY A 229 -25.67 22.82 13.65
#